data_67403803c1d494a14246dd7ec165344b
#
_entry.id   67403803c1d494a14246dd7ec165344b
#
_cell.length_a   1.000
_cell.length_b   1.000
_cell.length_c   1.000
_cell.angle_alpha   90.00
_cell.angle_beta   90.00
_cell.angle_gamma   90.00
#
_symmetry.space_group_name_H-M   'P 1'
#
loop_
_entity.id
_entity.type
_entity.pdbx_description
1 polymer ?
#
loop_
_entity_poly.entity_id
_entity_poly.type
_entity_poly.pdbx_seq_one_letter_code
_entity_poly.pdbx_strand_id
1 'polypeptide(L)'
;MSLSEAVRIALRAVRANRMRSALTMLGIIIGVAGVILLVALGNGVKSSINEHIEPLANLITIDPIEGKIPGRAAPRDLIDADVAALQRQAPDISSVTPAITGQALVETATAKSRVSITGSSERWLEVNNRDLQAGSFFDEAQNRSTARVVVLGPITVSTLFGGDPVAALSQAVRINHRSFKVIGVMQPVSEKFDNAAVMPLNTARRDVFGGGDKLNEVLVQATHASAVPAAHDQVFRILSARHQIKDPANTDFEVETLRDQLTAFNQILDIFTLFTASIAAISLVVGGIGILNIMLVSVTQRTREVGIRRAIGATRRNILVQFLIESTVLAALGGIIGILVGIGLSVFIAAVAPAVAPALGRTIGLSLTTFAPATSVRAIVISFMISLIIGLVAGGYPANRAARLHPVDALRYE
;
A
#
# COMPACT_ATOMS: atom_id res chain seq x y z
N MET A 1 -15.78 48.13 -1.86
CA MET A 1 -16.10 47.04 -2.82
C MET A 1 -16.53 45.84 -2.00
N SER A 2 -17.72 45.33 -2.22
CA SER A 2 -18.16 44.10 -1.54
C SER A 2 -17.43 42.89 -2.09
N LEU A 3 -17.25 41.86 -1.29
CA LEU A 3 -16.59 40.59 -1.72
C LEU A 3 -17.30 39.97 -2.93
N SER A 4 -18.63 40.07 -2.96
CA SER A 4 -19.47 39.55 -4.06
C SER A 4 -19.24 40.31 -5.39
N GLU A 5 -18.99 41.60 -5.34
CA GLU A 5 -18.65 42.40 -6.54
C GLU A 5 -17.27 42.03 -7.07
N ALA A 6 -16.27 41.81 -6.17
CA ALA A 6 -14.93 41.42 -6.55
C ALA A 6 -14.93 40.03 -7.22
N VAL A 7 -15.68 39.04 -6.68
CA VAL A 7 -15.85 37.71 -7.29
C VAL A 7 -16.52 37.82 -8.66
N ARG A 8 -17.56 38.65 -8.80
CA ARG A 8 -18.24 38.81 -10.11
C ARG A 8 -17.32 39.42 -11.16
N ILE A 9 -16.46 40.38 -10.76
CA ILE A 9 -15.45 40.99 -11.67
C ILE A 9 -14.42 39.94 -12.07
N ALA A 10 -13.92 39.12 -11.12
CA ALA A 10 -12.97 38.04 -11.39
C ALA A 10 -13.55 36.99 -12.37
N LEU A 11 -14.81 36.60 -12.17
CA LEU A 11 -15.48 35.65 -13.10
C LEU A 11 -15.67 36.25 -14.51
N ARG A 12 -15.92 37.55 -14.64
CA ARG A 12 -15.97 38.22 -15.96
C ARG A 12 -14.60 38.23 -16.63
N ALA A 13 -13.53 38.50 -15.86
CA ALA A 13 -12.17 38.49 -16.40
C ALA A 13 -11.76 37.10 -16.92
N VAL A 14 -12.12 36.01 -16.20
CA VAL A 14 -11.93 34.61 -16.64
C VAL A 14 -12.66 34.34 -17.96
N ARG A 15 -13.91 34.83 -18.09
CA ARG A 15 -14.71 34.65 -19.33
C ARG A 15 -14.18 35.45 -20.51
N ALA A 16 -13.56 36.59 -20.30
CA ALA A 16 -13.01 37.43 -21.35
C ALA A 16 -11.79 36.80 -22.05
N ASN A 17 -10.98 36.02 -21.35
CA ASN A 17 -9.76 35.38 -21.85
C ASN A 17 -9.71 33.86 -21.51
N ARG A 18 -10.73 33.12 -21.98
CA ARG A 18 -10.98 31.71 -21.61
C ARG A 18 -9.78 30.78 -21.80
N MET A 19 -9.11 30.84 -22.95
CA MET A 19 -7.96 29.98 -23.27
C MET A 19 -6.80 30.19 -22.31
N ARG A 20 -6.48 31.46 -22.01
CA ARG A 20 -5.36 31.79 -21.12
C ARG A 20 -5.66 31.39 -19.67
N SER A 21 -6.89 31.71 -19.21
CA SER A 21 -7.33 31.32 -17.86
C SER A 21 -7.40 29.79 -17.68
N ALA A 22 -7.87 29.07 -18.70
CA ALA A 22 -7.90 27.62 -18.66
C ALA A 22 -6.49 27.01 -18.59
N LEU A 23 -5.56 27.53 -19.40
CA LEU A 23 -4.18 27.02 -19.42
C LEU A 23 -3.44 27.23 -18.09
N THR A 24 -3.70 28.33 -17.40
CA THR A 24 -3.08 28.59 -16.09
C THR A 24 -3.73 27.84 -14.96
N MET A 25 -5.07 27.72 -14.99
CA MET A 25 -5.78 26.90 -14.02
C MET A 25 -5.39 25.42 -14.16
N LEU A 26 -4.99 24.98 -15.36
CA LEU A 26 -4.62 23.58 -15.63
C LEU A 26 -3.49 23.09 -14.71
N GLY A 27 -2.46 23.92 -14.47
CA GLY A 27 -1.38 23.58 -13.53
C GLY A 27 -1.88 23.36 -12.10
N ILE A 28 -2.80 24.21 -11.63
CA ILE A 28 -3.41 24.06 -10.31
C ILE A 28 -4.35 22.85 -10.28
N ILE A 29 -5.15 22.65 -11.31
CA ILE A 29 -6.08 21.53 -11.44
C ILE A 29 -5.30 20.21 -11.36
N ILE A 30 -4.24 20.05 -12.17
CA ILE A 30 -3.40 18.86 -12.18
C ILE A 30 -2.73 18.65 -10.82
N GLY A 31 -2.17 19.69 -10.22
CA GLY A 31 -1.53 19.61 -8.91
C GLY A 31 -2.49 19.16 -7.81
N VAL A 32 -3.65 19.80 -7.71
CA VAL A 32 -4.67 19.45 -6.69
C VAL A 32 -5.27 18.08 -6.95
N ALA A 33 -5.65 17.76 -8.19
CA ALA A 33 -6.22 16.47 -8.55
C ALA A 33 -5.21 15.34 -8.31
N GLY A 34 -3.93 15.56 -8.64
CA GLY A 34 -2.86 14.59 -8.40
C GLY A 34 -2.67 14.28 -6.92
N VAL A 35 -2.63 15.29 -6.04
CA VAL A 35 -2.54 15.08 -4.59
C VAL A 35 -3.72 14.27 -4.07
N ILE A 36 -4.95 14.65 -4.45
CA ILE A 36 -6.16 13.97 -3.97
C ILE A 36 -6.18 12.53 -4.43
N LEU A 37 -5.90 12.27 -5.71
CA LEU A 37 -5.87 10.93 -6.27
C LEU A 37 -4.85 10.03 -5.56
N LEU A 38 -3.64 10.52 -5.36
CA LEU A 38 -2.56 9.71 -4.80
C LEU A 38 -2.73 9.44 -3.31
N VAL A 39 -3.23 10.42 -2.55
CA VAL A 39 -3.61 10.18 -1.15
C VAL A 39 -4.77 9.18 -1.08
N ALA A 40 -5.73 9.25 -2.00
CA ALA A 40 -6.83 8.29 -2.05
C ALA A 40 -6.34 6.87 -2.38
N LEU A 41 -5.42 6.73 -3.34
CA LEU A 41 -4.79 5.46 -3.67
C LEU A 41 -3.98 4.89 -2.49
N GLY A 42 -3.13 5.71 -1.86
CA GLY A 42 -2.34 5.30 -0.69
C GLY A 42 -3.20 4.85 0.49
N ASN A 43 -4.28 5.57 0.79
CA ASN A 43 -5.22 5.18 1.84
C ASN A 43 -5.99 3.91 1.47
N GLY A 44 -6.37 3.74 0.20
CA GLY A 44 -7.03 2.54 -0.28
C GLY A 44 -6.14 1.29 -0.12
N VAL A 45 -4.86 1.40 -0.47
CA VAL A 45 -3.88 0.32 -0.25
C VAL A 45 -3.72 0.02 1.24
N LYS A 46 -3.53 1.05 2.09
CA LYS A 46 -3.42 0.88 3.55
C LYS A 46 -4.67 0.20 4.14
N SER A 47 -5.85 0.59 3.71
CA SER A 47 -7.12 0.00 4.19
C SER A 47 -7.25 -1.47 3.77
N SER A 48 -6.97 -1.77 2.51
CA SER A 48 -7.02 -3.14 1.98
C SER A 48 -6.04 -4.08 2.69
N ILE A 49 -4.82 -3.59 2.95
CA ILE A 49 -3.82 -4.35 3.69
C ILE A 49 -4.27 -4.60 5.13
N ASN A 50 -4.74 -3.57 5.84
CA ASN A 50 -5.19 -3.71 7.22
C ASN A 50 -6.32 -4.73 7.36
N GLU A 51 -7.29 -4.72 6.44
CA GLU A 51 -8.41 -5.66 6.46
C GLU A 51 -7.96 -7.12 6.32
N HIS A 52 -6.96 -7.39 5.47
CA HIS A 52 -6.44 -8.75 5.27
C HIS A 52 -5.47 -9.20 6.37
N ILE A 53 -4.89 -8.27 7.09
CA ILE A 53 -3.83 -8.52 8.08
C ILE A 53 -4.37 -8.55 9.52
N GLU A 54 -5.49 -7.87 9.80
CA GLU A 54 -6.08 -7.84 11.14
C GLU A 54 -6.28 -9.25 11.75
N PRO A 55 -6.72 -10.28 10.99
CA PRO A 55 -6.83 -11.64 11.51
C PRO A 55 -5.49 -12.28 11.89
N LEU A 56 -4.39 -11.80 11.34
CA LEU A 56 -3.02 -12.28 11.56
C LEU A 56 -2.20 -11.35 12.48
N ALA A 57 -2.85 -10.36 13.09
CA ALA A 57 -2.18 -9.34 13.89
C ALA A 57 -1.45 -9.89 15.14
N ASN A 58 -1.75 -11.12 15.55
CA ASN A 58 -1.11 -11.82 16.66
C ASN A 58 -0.07 -12.85 16.21
N LEU A 59 0.29 -12.89 14.92
CA LEU A 59 1.27 -13.80 14.36
C LEU A 59 2.69 -13.24 14.46
N ILE A 60 3.60 -14.09 14.88
CA ILE A 60 5.06 -13.87 14.93
C ILE A 60 5.69 -14.99 14.09
N THR A 61 6.55 -14.61 13.15
CA THR A 61 7.31 -15.56 12.33
C THR A 61 8.75 -15.61 12.81
N ILE A 62 9.30 -16.81 12.94
CA ILE A 62 10.70 -17.05 13.29
C ILE A 62 11.34 -17.77 12.12
N ASP A 63 12.29 -17.11 11.48
CA ASP A 63 13.04 -17.61 10.34
C ASP A 63 14.51 -17.83 10.71
N PRO A 64 15.15 -18.93 10.29
CA PRO A 64 16.58 -19.09 10.46
C PRO A 64 17.32 -18.15 9.52
N ILE A 65 18.36 -17.48 10.00
CA ILE A 65 19.24 -16.69 9.15
C ILE A 65 20.18 -17.63 8.42
N GLU A 66 20.00 -17.77 7.11
CA GLU A 66 20.83 -18.61 6.27
C GLU A 66 22.12 -17.88 5.84
N GLY A 67 23.22 -18.60 5.89
CA GLY A 67 24.51 -18.14 5.37
C GLY A 67 25.59 -17.93 6.44
N LYS A 68 26.86 -18.08 5.99
CA LYS A 68 28.01 -17.79 6.84
C LYS A 68 28.29 -16.30 6.80
N ILE A 69 28.07 -15.61 7.88
CA ILE A 69 28.50 -14.24 8.04
C ILE A 69 29.99 -14.29 8.45
N PRO A 70 30.91 -13.65 7.71
CA PRO A 70 32.32 -13.64 8.09
C PRO A 70 32.53 -13.13 9.53
N GLY A 71 33.23 -13.92 10.34
CA GLY A 71 33.50 -13.58 11.76
C GLY A 71 32.46 -14.05 12.77
N ARG A 72 31.39 -14.75 12.33
CA ARG A 72 30.36 -15.35 13.20
C ARG A 72 30.51 -16.86 13.29
N ALA A 73 30.02 -17.44 14.41
CA ALA A 73 29.82 -18.87 14.54
C ALA A 73 28.82 -19.35 13.47
N ALA A 74 28.91 -20.62 13.06
CA ALA A 74 27.93 -21.19 12.15
C ALA A 74 26.52 -21.09 12.77
N PRO A 75 25.52 -20.60 12.03
CA PRO A 75 24.16 -20.50 12.54
C PRO A 75 23.66 -21.89 12.92
N ARG A 76 22.93 -21.96 14.02
CA ARG A 76 22.24 -23.18 14.43
C ARG A 76 20.90 -23.23 13.73
N ASP A 77 20.51 -24.43 13.31
CA ASP A 77 19.19 -24.64 12.75
C ASP A 77 18.11 -24.57 13.83
N LEU A 78 16.95 -24.03 13.48
CA LEU A 78 15.75 -24.19 14.30
C LEU A 78 15.32 -25.66 14.28
N ILE A 79 15.00 -26.21 15.44
CA ILE A 79 14.66 -27.62 15.60
C ILE A 79 13.41 -27.83 16.47
N ASP A 80 12.85 -29.03 16.47
CA ASP A 80 11.65 -29.36 17.26
C ASP A 80 11.81 -29.09 18.77
N ALA A 81 13.04 -29.22 19.30
CA ALA A 81 13.31 -28.90 20.69
C ALA A 81 13.13 -27.41 21.02
N ASP A 82 13.30 -26.51 20.04
CA ASP A 82 13.04 -25.07 20.19
C ASP A 82 11.54 -24.80 20.24
N VAL A 83 10.77 -25.45 19.36
CA VAL A 83 9.29 -25.40 19.36
C VAL A 83 8.75 -25.86 20.73
N ALA A 84 9.23 -26.99 21.24
CA ALA A 84 8.82 -27.51 22.53
C ALA A 84 9.21 -26.59 23.71
N ALA A 85 10.33 -25.87 23.61
CA ALA A 85 10.74 -24.88 24.61
C ALA A 85 9.84 -23.65 24.60
N LEU A 86 9.52 -23.11 23.42
CA LEU A 86 8.60 -21.98 23.26
C LEU A 86 7.22 -22.31 23.83
N GLN A 87 6.65 -23.48 23.50
CA GLN A 87 5.34 -23.92 24.01
C GLN A 87 5.28 -24.02 25.54
N ARG A 88 6.39 -24.41 26.17
CA ARG A 88 6.42 -24.60 27.64
C ARG A 88 6.76 -23.35 28.43
N GLN A 89 7.57 -22.45 27.89
CA GLN A 89 8.20 -21.36 28.64
C GLN A 89 7.65 -19.98 28.32
N ALA A 90 6.82 -19.84 27.31
CA ALA A 90 6.28 -18.55 26.89
C ALA A 90 4.76 -18.46 27.15
N PRO A 91 4.35 -17.82 28.27
CA PRO A 91 2.94 -17.75 28.69
C PRO A 91 2.08 -16.87 27.76
N ASP A 92 2.66 -15.90 27.04
CA ASP A 92 1.92 -15.04 26.13
C ASP A 92 1.75 -15.64 24.72
N ILE A 93 2.15 -16.91 24.54
CA ILE A 93 2.00 -17.67 23.31
C ILE A 93 0.84 -18.65 23.44
N SER A 94 -0.09 -18.62 22.49
CA SER A 94 -1.23 -19.54 22.41
C SER A 94 -0.90 -20.81 21.61
N SER A 95 -0.12 -20.68 20.54
CA SER A 95 0.31 -21.82 19.72
C SER A 95 1.67 -21.60 19.06
N VAL A 96 2.38 -22.71 18.80
CA VAL A 96 3.63 -22.72 18.04
C VAL A 96 3.50 -23.78 16.95
N THR A 97 3.62 -23.35 15.71
CA THR A 97 3.41 -24.19 14.53
C THR A 97 4.71 -24.25 13.73
N PRO A 98 5.42 -25.39 13.79
CA PRO A 98 6.63 -25.60 12.99
C PRO A 98 6.30 -25.80 11.52
N ALA A 99 7.15 -25.30 10.63
CA ALA A 99 7.03 -25.52 9.21
C ALA A 99 8.39 -25.84 8.57
N ILE A 100 8.32 -26.71 7.57
CA ILE A 100 9.42 -26.99 6.66
C ILE A 100 8.92 -26.72 5.25
N THR A 101 9.64 -25.89 4.51
CA THR A 101 9.21 -25.42 3.19
C THR A 101 10.28 -25.74 2.15
N GLY A 102 9.82 -25.98 0.92
CA GLY A 102 10.72 -26.21 -0.21
C GLY A 102 9.92 -26.41 -1.50
N GLN A 103 10.60 -26.52 -2.60
CA GLN A 103 9.95 -26.76 -3.89
C GLN A 103 10.11 -28.20 -4.32
N ALA A 104 9.03 -28.82 -4.80
CA ALA A 104 9.08 -30.14 -5.42
C ALA A 104 8.24 -30.21 -6.70
N LEU A 105 8.55 -31.19 -7.53
CA LEU A 105 7.76 -31.50 -8.69
C LEU A 105 6.57 -32.37 -8.26
N VAL A 106 5.36 -31.86 -8.51
CA VAL A 106 4.11 -32.61 -8.30
C VAL A 106 3.59 -33.08 -9.64
N GLU A 107 3.33 -34.38 -9.74
CA GLU A 107 2.95 -35.04 -10.98
C GLU A 107 1.61 -35.79 -10.82
N THR A 108 0.80 -35.71 -11.85
CA THR A 108 -0.36 -36.59 -12.08
C THR A 108 -0.07 -37.50 -13.28
N ALA A 109 -1.02 -38.30 -13.71
CA ALA A 109 -0.90 -39.07 -14.93
C ALA A 109 -0.75 -38.22 -16.21
N THR A 110 -1.30 -37.00 -16.18
CA THR A 110 -1.46 -36.13 -17.36
C THR A 110 -0.69 -34.82 -17.28
N ALA A 111 -0.32 -34.37 -16.10
CA ALA A 111 0.27 -33.03 -15.89
C ALA A 111 1.38 -33.05 -14.83
N LYS A 112 2.27 -32.07 -14.91
CA LYS A 112 3.35 -31.82 -13.94
C LYS A 112 3.44 -30.33 -13.61
N SER A 113 3.69 -30.03 -12.35
CA SER A 113 3.90 -28.65 -11.90
C SER A 113 4.95 -28.59 -10.80
N ARG A 114 5.76 -27.52 -10.80
CA ARG A 114 6.64 -27.21 -9.67
C ARG A 114 5.82 -26.45 -8.65
N VAL A 115 5.71 -26.99 -7.45
CA VAL A 115 4.81 -26.51 -6.39
C VAL A 115 5.64 -26.27 -5.13
N SER A 116 5.31 -25.23 -4.38
CA SER A 116 5.84 -25.03 -3.04
C SER A 116 5.20 -26.03 -2.09
N ILE A 117 6.02 -26.89 -1.49
CA ILE A 117 5.57 -27.88 -0.50
C ILE A 117 5.82 -27.31 0.88
N THR A 118 4.78 -27.33 1.72
CA THR A 118 4.87 -26.97 3.13
C THR A 118 4.50 -28.20 3.98
N GLY A 119 5.44 -28.68 4.77
CA GLY A 119 5.17 -29.64 5.83
C GLY A 119 4.94 -28.92 7.14
N SER A 120 3.78 -29.13 7.80
CA SER A 120 3.45 -28.42 9.04
C SER A 120 2.52 -29.20 9.95
N SER A 121 2.07 -28.60 11.05
CA SER A 121 1.12 -29.20 11.98
C SER A 121 -0.34 -29.03 11.48
N GLU A 122 -1.28 -29.70 12.13
CA GLU A 122 -2.71 -29.62 11.88
C GLU A 122 -3.31 -28.23 12.11
N ARG A 123 -2.62 -27.38 12.87
CA ARG A 123 -3.04 -26.00 13.13
C ARG A 123 -2.64 -24.99 12.04
N TRP A 124 -1.93 -25.43 11.03
CA TRP A 124 -1.40 -24.53 10.00
C TRP A 124 -2.46 -23.69 9.31
N LEU A 125 -3.65 -24.26 9.01
CA LEU A 125 -4.76 -23.51 8.43
C LEU A 125 -5.24 -22.39 9.36
N GLU A 126 -5.45 -22.71 10.63
CA GLU A 126 -5.91 -21.76 11.65
C GLU A 126 -4.92 -20.59 11.82
N VAL A 127 -3.64 -20.93 12.01
CA VAL A 127 -2.57 -19.95 12.22
C VAL A 127 -2.39 -19.03 11.00
N ASN A 128 -2.56 -19.55 9.80
CA ASN A 128 -2.47 -18.76 8.56
C ASN A 128 -3.81 -18.15 8.11
N ASN A 129 -4.86 -18.25 8.93
CA ASN A 129 -6.21 -17.77 8.60
C ASN A 129 -6.67 -18.23 7.21
N ARG A 130 -6.52 -19.54 6.93
CA ARG A 130 -6.84 -20.14 5.64
C ARG A 130 -8.04 -21.05 5.74
N ASP A 131 -8.89 -21.01 4.74
CA ASP A 131 -10.05 -21.87 4.62
C ASP A 131 -9.88 -22.92 3.52
N LEU A 132 -10.71 -23.96 3.60
CA LEU A 132 -10.82 -24.98 2.55
C LEU A 132 -11.98 -24.64 1.61
N GLN A 133 -11.74 -24.80 0.32
CA GLN A 133 -12.78 -24.76 -0.71
C GLN A 133 -13.53 -26.08 -0.79
N ALA A 134 -12.81 -27.20 -0.60
CA ALA A 134 -13.38 -28.55 -0.64
C ALA A 134 -12.52 -29.53 0.17
N GLY A 135 -13.16 -30.59 0.69
CA GLY A 135 -12.48 -31.65 1.43
C GLY A 135 -12.23 -31.36 2.89
N SER A 136 -11.14 -31.89 3.45
CA SER A 136 -10.73 -31.73 4.84
C SER A 136 -9.23 -31.49 4.96
N PHE A 137 -8.79 -30.92 6.08
CA PHE A 137 -7.37 -30.86 6.43
C PHE A 137 -6.94 -32.09 7.19
N PHE A 138 -5.65 -32.35 7.27
CA PHE A 138 -5.13 -33.46 8.06
C PHE A 138 -5.18 -33.15 9.56
N ASP A 139 -5.31 -34.19 10.34
CA ASP A 139 -5.36 -34.15 11.80
C ASP A 139 -4.01 -34.55 12.44
N GLU A 140 -3.93 -34.42 13.76
CA GLU A 140 -2.76 -34.80 14.53
C GLU A 140 -2.42 -36.28 14.41
N ALA A 141 -3.41 -37.18 14.31
CA ALA A 141 -3.20 -38.62 14.15
C ALA A 141 -2.51 -38.93 12.81
N GLN A 142 -2.94 -38.25 11.75
CA GLN A 142 -2.33 -38.33 10.42
C GLN A 142 -0.90 -37.77 10.41
N ASN A 143 -0.63 -36.70 11.17
CA ASN A 143 0.71 -36.16 11.32
C ASN A 143 1.62 -37.14 12.08
N ARG A 144 1.17 -37.69 13.20
CA ARG A 144 1.94 -38.70 13.96
C ARG A 144 2.18 -39.99 13.21
N SER A 145 1.19 -40.49 12.47
CA SER A 145 1.30 -41.71 11.66
C SER A 145 2.05 -41.51 10.35
N THR A 146 2.54 -40.32 10.08
CA THR A 146 3.19 -39.98 8.80
C THR A 146 2.31 -40.33 7.59
N ALA A 147 1.01 -40.02 7.65
CA ALA A 147 0.07 -40.34 6.59
C ALA A 147 0.43 -39.56 5.29
N ARG A 148 0.39 -40.27 4.15
CA ARG A 148 0.67 -39.67 2.84
C ARG A 148 -0.56 -38.97 2.28
N VAL A 149 -0.94 -37.89 2.94
CA VAL A 149 -2.05 -37.02 2.54
C VAL A 149 -1.51 -35.62 2.20
N VAL A 150 -2.21 -34.91 1.32
CA VAL A 150 -1.84 -33.56 0.88
C VAL A 150 -3.08 -32.72 0.63
N VAL A 151 -2.98 -31.45 0.95
CA VAL A 151 -3.96 -30.40 0.65
C VAL A 151 -3.36 -29.48 -0.39
N LEU A 152 -4.06 -29.25 -1.50
CA LEU A 152 -3.55 -28.52 -2.64
C LEU A 152 -4.09 -27.08 -2.69
N GLY A 153 -3.27 -26.17 -3.17
CA GLY A 153 -3.72 -24.80 -3.51
C GLY A 153 -4.46 -24.77 -4.84
N PRO A 154 -5.34 -23.77 -5.05
CA PRO A 154 -6.22 -23.71 -6.22
C PRO A 154 -5.47 -23.59 -7.55
N ILE A 155 -4.32 -22.92 -7.61
CA ILE A 155 -3.48 -22.87 -8.83
C ILE A 155 -2.90 -24.26 -9.14
N THR A 156 -2.45 -24.97 -8.11
CA THR A 156 -1.97 -26.34 -8.26
C THR A 156 -3.08 -27.25 -8.80
N VAL A 157 -4.31 -27.13 -8.28
CA VAL A 157 -5.47 -27.87 -8.77
C VAL A 157 -5.82 -27.47 -10.21
N SER A 158 -5.80 -26.19 -10.54
CA SER A 158 -6.04 -25.71 -11.91
C SER A 158 -5.04 -26.31 -12.91
N THR A 159 -3.76 -26.35 -12.52
CA THR A 159 -2.69 -26.88 -13.40
C THR A 159 -2.73 -28.39 -13.55
N LEU A 160 -3.02 -29.14 -12.47
CA LEU A 160 -2.94 -30.59 -12.45
C LEU A 160 -4.26 -31.30 -12.77
N PHE A 161 -5.40 -30.66 -12.48
CA PHE A 161 -6.74 -31.26 -12.57
C PHE A 161 -7.74 -30.40 -13.37
N GLY A 162 -7.28 -29.36 -14.10
CA GLY A 162 -8.15 -28.53 -14.92
C GLY A 162 -9.07 -27.58 -14.14
N GLY A 163 -8.83 -27.39 -12.83
CA GLY A 163 -9.50 -26.38 -12.00
C GLY A 163 -10.74 -26.87 -11.24
N ASP A 164 -11.09 -28.14 -11.31
CA ASP A 164 -12.20 -28.70 -10.53
C ASP A 164 -11.71 -29.18 -9.14
N PRO A 165 -12.08 -28.50 -8.03
CA PRO A 165 -11.64 -28.88 -6.69
C PRO A 165 -12.18 -30.25 -6.25
N VAL A 166 -13.40 -30.60 -6.69
CA VAL A 166 -14.04 -31.87 -6.32
C VAL A 166 -13.39 -33.04 -7.07
N ALA A 167 -13.06 -32.85 -8.33
CA ALA A 167 -12.34 -33.85 -9.13
C ALA A 167 -10.95 -34.14 -8.59
N ALA A 168 -10.28 -33.17 -7.95
CA ALA A 168 -8.98 -33.36 -7.33
C ALA A 168 -9.05 -34.20 -6.04
N LEU A 169 -10.19 -34.19 -5.34
CA LEU A 169 -10.34 -34.94 -4.08
C LEU A 169 -10.23 -36.45 -4.32
N SER A 170 -9.58 -37.10 -3.38
CA SER A 170 -9.31 -38.57 -3.40
C SER A 170 -8.42 -39.05 -4.54
N GLN A 171 -7.97 -38.15 -5.44
CA GLN A 171 -6.97 -38.51 -6.46
C GLN A 171 -5.57 -38.64 -5.82
N ALA A 172 -4.69 -39.36 -6.52
CA ALA A 172 -3.31 -39.50 -6.11
C ALA A 172 -2.41 -38.57 -6.93
N VAL A 173 -1.55 -37.81 -6.24
CA VAL A 173 -0.46 -37.05 -6.83
C VAL A 173 0.88 -37.67 -6.45
N ARG A 174 1.87 -37.60 -7.32
CA ARG A 174 3.24 -38.08 -7.04
C ARG A 174 4.14 -36.88 -6.75
N ILE A 175 4.82 -36.95 -5.59
CA ILE A 175 5.82 -35.99 -5.15
C ILE A 175 7.09 -36.75 -4.86
N ASN A 176 8.20 -36.41 -5.51
CA ASN A 176 9.47 -37.12 -5.37
C ASN A 176 9.30 -38.66 -5.51
N HIS A 177 8.56 -39.10 -6.55
CA HIS A 177 8.27 -40.51 -6.87
C HIS A 177 7.39 -41.23 -5.83
N ARG A 178 6.88 -40.58 -4.81
CA ARG A 178 5.96 -41.14 -3.80
C ARG A 178 4.54 -40.69 -4.05
N SER A 179 3.57 -41.54 -3.82
CA SER A 179 2.15 -41.24 -4.01
C SER A 179 1.54 -40.65 -2.74
N PHE A 180 0.77 -39.55 -2.88
CA PHE A 180 0.05 -38.88 -1.84
C PHE A 180 -1.42 -38.75 -2.24
N LYS A 181 -2.33 -38.96 -1.29
CA LYS A 181 -3.77 -38.78 -1.50
C LYS A 181 -4.14 -37.32 -1.29
N VAL A 182 -4.83 -36.72 -2.24
CA VAL A 182 -5.40 -35.39 -2.10
C VAL A 182 -6.64 -35.48 -1.21
N ILE A 183 -6.64 -34.79 -0.05
CA ILE A 183 -7.73 -34.80 0.92
C ILE A 183 -8.46 -33.47 0.99
N GLY A 184 -7.88 -32.37 0.50
CA GLY A 184 -8.50 -31.05 0.53
C GLY A 184 -7.92 -30.12 -0.53
N VAL A 185 -8.66 -29.06 -0.78
CA VAL A 185 -8.28 -27.94 -1.66
C VAL A 185 -8.51 -26.65 -0.92
N MET A 186 -7.47 -25.79 -0.87
CA MET A 186 -7.54 -24.48 -0.19
C MET A 186 -8.34 -23.45 -1.00
N GLN A 187 -8.94 -22.49 -0.31
CA GLN A 187 -9.54 -21.32 -0.96
C GLN A 187 -8.47 -20.42 -1.60
N PRO A 188 -8.78 -19.77 -2.74
CA PRO A 188 -7.87 -18.83 -3.38
C PRO A 188 -7.67 -17.57 -2.53
N VAL A 189 -6.40 -17.17 -2.33
CA VAL A 189 -6.04 -15.96 -1.60
C VAL A 189 -5.04 -15.12 -2.38
N SER A 190 -3.92 -15.72 -2.83
CA SER A 190 -2.94 -15.04 -3.65
C SER A 190 -2.08 -16.05 -4.42
N GLU A 191 -1.57 -15.65 -5.56
CA GLU A 191 -0.81 -16.53 -6.45
C GLU A 191 0.38 -17.23 -5.74
N LYS A 192 1.07 -16.52 -4.84
CA LYS A 192 2.20 -17.07 -4.08
C LYS A 192 1.80 -18.26 -3.20
N PHE A 193 0.64 -18.18 -2.55
CA PHE A 193 0.15 -19.24 -1.65
C PHE A 193 -0.76 -20.24 -2.36
N ASP A 194 -1.27 -19.90 -3.51
CA ASP A 194 -2.22 -20.72 -4.26
C ASP A 194 -1.51 -21.77 -5.12
N ASN A 195 -0.22 -21.57 -5.46
CA ASN A 195 0.64 -22.58 -6.07
C ASN A 195 1.43 -23.35 -4.99
N ALA A 196 0.71 -23.96 -4.06
CA ALA A 196 1.27 -24.65 -2.90
C ALA A 196 0.62 -26.02 -2.67
N ALA A 197 1.27 -26.84 -1.89
CA ALA A 197 0.74 -28.08 -1.34
C ALA A 197 1.17 -28.21 0.11
N VAL A 198 0.22 -28.45 1.01
CA VAL A 198 0.48 -28.59 2.45
C VAL A 198 0.26 -30.03 2.86
N MET A 199 1.18 -30.58 3.65
CA MET A 199 1.14 -31.95 4.13
C MET A 199 1.62 -32.05 5.58
N PRO A 200 1.37 -33.19 6.27
CA PRO A 200 1.87 -33.38 7.64
C PRO A 200 3.39 -33.22 7.73
N LEU A 201 3.87 -32.52 8.75
CA LEU A 201 5.29 -32.21 8.96
C LEU A 201 6.18 -33.47 8.91
N ASN A 202 5.78 -34.53 9.63
CA ASN A 202 6.56 -35.76 9.69
C ASN A 202 6.62 -36.49 8.32
N THR A 203 5.55 -36.34 7.54
CA THR A 203 5.50 -36.91 6.18
C THR A 203 6.39 -36.10 5.23
N ALA A 204 6.34 -34.77 5.30
CA ALA A 204 7.20 -33.90 4.51
C ALA A 204 8.68 -34.18 4.77
N ARG A 205 9.08 -34.28 6.03
CA ARG A 205 10.45 -34.63 6.42
C ARG A 205 10.89 -35.93 5.85
N ARG A 206 10.13 -37.01 6.09
CA ARG A 206 10.51 -38.35 5.70
C ARG A 206 10.51 -38.54 4.18
N ASP A 207 9.50 -38.06 3.50
CA ASP A 207 9.20 -38.44 2.13
C ASP A 207 9.60 -37.37 1.09
N VAL A 208 9.80 -36.12 1.50
CA VAL A 208 10.09 -35.01 0.57
C VAL A 208 11.45 -34.37 0.82
N PHE A 209 11.79 -34.05 2.10
CA PHE A 209 12.97 -33.26 2.44
C PHE A 209 14.15 -34.06 3.01
N GLY A 210 14.10 -35.38 3.01
CA GLY A 210 15.27 -36.25 3.30
C GLY A 210 15.54 -36.51 4.78
N GLY A 211 14.60 -36.17 5.67
CA GLY A 211 14.73 -36.39 7.14
C GLY A 211 15.38 -35.23 7.90
N GLY A 212 15.59 -35.46 9.22
CA GLY A 212 16.13 -34.44 10.12
C GLY A 212 15.03 -33.68 10.88
N ASP A 213 15.45 -32.88 11.84
CA ASP A 213 14.60 -32.07 12.72
C ASP A 213 14.70 -30.56 12.40
N LYS A 214 15.44 -30.21 11.36
CA LYS A 214 15.59 -28.83 10.88
C LYS A 214 14.24 -28.26 10.45
N LEU A 215 13.98 -27.02 10.84
CA LEU A 215 12.82 -26.23 10.46
C LEU A 215 13.27 -25.02 9.65
N ASN A 216 12.47 -24.66 8.65
CA ASN A 216 12.70 -23.46 7.84
C ASN A 216 11.95 -22.26 8.40
N GLU A 217 10.89 -22.50 9.17
CA GLU A 217 10.03 -21.46 9.71
C GLU A 217 9.33 -21.98 10.96
N VAL A 218 9.13 -21.11 11.94
CA VAL A 218 8.27 -21.40 13.09
C VAL A 218 7.28 -20.26 13.24
N LEU A 219 5.99 -20.58 13.09
CA LEU A 219 4.91 -19.63 13.29
C LEU A 219 4.45 -19.67 14.73
N VAL A 220 4.46 -18.54 15.39
CA VAL A 220 4.07 -18.38 16.79
C VAL A 220 2.87 -17.46 16.84
N GLN A 221 1.80 -17.91 17.50
CA GLN A 221 0.61 -17.10 17.70
C GLN A 221 0.58 -16.60 19.14
N ALA A 222 0.58 -15.28 19.32
CA ALA A 222 0.38 -14.67 20.62
C ALA A 222 -1.08 -14.86 21.08
N THR A 223 -1.32 -14.82 22.39
CA THR A 223 -2.67 -14.98 22.97
C THR A 223 -3.66 -13.91 22.45
N HIS A 224 -3.18 -12.71 22.17
CA HIS A 224 -3.94 -11.60 21.59
C HIS A 224 -2.98 -10.57 20.98
N ALA A 225 -3.47 -9.73 20.08
CA ALA A 225 -2.65 -8.77 19.34
C ALA A 225 -1.84 -7.80 20.24
N SER A 226 -2.36 -7.42 21.41
CA SER A 226 -1.63 -6.57 22.36
C SER A 226 -0.55 -7.32 23.14
N ALA A 227 -0.53 -8.65 23.13
CA ALA A 227 0.51 -9.48 23.76
C ALA A 227 1.72 -9.71 22.83
N VAL A 228 1.61 -9.35 21.53
CA VAL A 228 2.68 -9.59 20.54
C VAL A 228 4.04 -9.04 20.97
N PRO A 229 4.20 -7.83 21.52
CA PRO A 229 5.50 -7.36 21.96
C PRO A 229 6.09 -8.21 23.10
N ALA A 230 5.26 -8.62 24.06
CA ALA A 230 5.71 -9.48 25.17
C ALA A 230 6.05 -10.89 24.67
N ALA A 231 5.24 -11.47 23.78
CA ALA A 231 5.50 -12.76 23.15
C ALA A 231 6.79 -12.73 22.31
N HIS A 232 7.01 -11.67 21.54
CA HIS A 232 8.24 -11.44 20.77
C HIS A 232 9.48 -11.47 21.71
N ASP A 233 9.45 -10.71 22.79
CA ASP A 233 10.57 -10.67 23.75
C ASP A 233 10.79 -12.02 24.46
N GLN A 234 9.72 -12.79 24.70
CA GLN A 234 9.82 -14.14 25.26
C GLN A 234 10.47 -15.09 24.25
N VAL A 235 10.02 -15.08 23.00
CA VAL A 235 10.62 -15.87 21.91
C VAL A 235 12.10 -15.56 21.78
N PHE A 236 12.44 -14.29 21.69
CA PHE A 236 13.84 -13.85 21.53
C PHE A 236 14.71 -14.31 22.69
N ARG A 237 14.27 -14.16 23.93
CA ARG A 237 15.01 -14.60 25.13
C ARG A 237 15.19 -16.12 25.19
N ILE A 238 14.13 -16.89 24.92
CA ILE A 238 14.16 -18.35 24.97
C ILE A 238 15.11 -18.90 23.93
N LEU A 239 14.99 -18.45 22.70
CA LEU A 239 15.84 -18.90 21.59
C LEU A 239 17.30 -18.44 21.76
N SER A 240 17.54 -17.19 22.16
CA SER A 240 18.90 -16.71 22.43
C SER A 240 19.61 -17.52 23.52
N ALA A 241 18.89 -17.89 24.59
CA ALA A 241 19.44 -18.74 25.62
C ALA A 241 19.76 -20.16 25.11
N ARG A 242 18.88 -20.76 24.29
CA ARG A 242 19.07 -22.10 23.72
C ARG A 242 20.18 -22.15 22.67
N HIS A 243 20.26 -21.13 21.83
CA HIS A 243 21.30 -20.99 20.80
C HIS A 243 22.61 -20.41 21.36
N GLN A 244 22.67 -20.09 22.68
CA GLN A 244 23.85 -19.53 23.36
C GLN A 244 24.32 -18.20 22.76
N ILE A 245 23.40 -17.38 22.30
CA ILE A 245 23.65 -16.07 21.72
C ILE A 245 23.93 -15.10 22.88
N LYS A 246 25.14 -14.53 22.89
CA LYS A 246 25.58 -13.56 23.91
C LYS A 246 25.36 -12.12 23.45
N ASP A 247 25.42 -11.88 22.16
CA ASP A 247 25.28 -10.56 21.56
C ASP A 247 24.06 -10.56 20.63
N PRO A 248 23.04 -9.71 20.91
CA PRO A 248 21.85 -9.60 20.07
C PRO A 248 22.13 -9.29 18.60
N ALA A 249 23.27 -8.66 18.28
CA ALA A 249 23.68 -8.41 16.91
C ALA A 249 24.14 -9.67 16.14
N ASN A 250 24.33 -10.79 16.86
CA ASN A 250 24.83 -12.05 16.32
C ASN A 250 23.80 -13.19 16.39
N THR A 251 22.50 -12.88 16.23
CA THR A 251 21.45 -13.87 16.16
C THR A 251 21.59 -14.75 14.92
N ASP A 252 21.22 -16.01 15.02
CA ASP A 252 21.12 -16.98 13.93
C ASP A 252 19.65 -17.24 13.51
N PHE A 253 18.74 -16.50 14.11
CA PHE A 253 17.33 -16.44 13.75
C PHE A 253 16.85 -14.99 13.71
N GLU A 254 15.81 -14.75 12.94
CA GLU A 254 15.07 -13.50 12.86
C GLU A 254 13.66 -13.72 13.44
N VAL A 255 13.18 -12.79 14.24
CA VAL A 255 11.83 -12.83 14.81
C VAL A 255 11.10 -11.62 14.25
N GLU A 256 10.21 -11.88 13.31
CA GLU A 256 9.43 -10.84 12.66
C GLU A 256 7.98 -10.87 13.14
N THR A 257 7.45 -9.70 13.42
CA THR A 257 6.01 -9.55 13.61
C THR A 257 5.38 -9.01 12.32
N LEU A 258 4.13 -9.37 12.09
CA LEU A 258 3.39 -8.80 10.97
C LEU A 258 3.30 -7.26 11.07
N ARG A 259 3.33 -6.73 12.28
CA ARG A 259 3.41 -5.29 12.54
C ARG A 259 4.69 -4.66 12.00
N ASP A 260 5.83 -5.35 12.11
CA ASP A 260 7.11 -4.88 11.58
C ASP A 260 7.08 -4.84 10.06
N GLN A 261 6.54 -5.88 9.43
CA GLN A 261 6.33 -5.92 7.97
C GLN A 261 5.40 -4.79 7.50
N LEU A 262 4.30 -4.54 8.23
CA LEU A 262 3.40 -3.41 7.96
C LEU A 262 4.10 -2.06 8.11
N THR A 263 4.92 -1.91 9.13
CA THR A 263 5.67 -0.67 9.35
C THR A 263 6.63 -0.40 8.21
N ALA A 264 7.39 -1.40 7.77
CA ALA A 264 8.28 -1.30 6.61
C ALA A 264 7.50 -0.96 5.32
N PHE A 265 6.37 -1.61 5.10
CA PHE A 265 5.52 -1.32 3.94
C PHE A 265 4.93 0.10 3.99
N ASN A 266 4.45 0.55 5.15
CA ASN A 266 3.96 1.91 5.33
C ASN A 266 5.06 2.96 5.08
N GLN A 267 6.31 2.69 5.48
CA GLN A 267 7.44 3.58 5.17
C GLN A 267 7.66 3.71 3.66
N ILE A 268 7.56 2.62 2.91
CA ILE A 268 7.64 2.65 1.44
C ILE A 268 6.51 3.52 0.87
N LEU A 269 5.27 3.33 1.33
CA LEU A 269 4.13 4.14 0.89
C LEU A 269 4.29 5.63 1.24
N ASP A 270 4.88 5.94 2.39
CA ASP A 270 5.14 7.31 2.81
C ASP A 270 6.22 7.98 1.92
N ILE A 271 7.25 7.23 1.51
CA ILE A 271 8.26 7.70 0.53
C ILE A 271 7.59 7.99 -0.82
N PHE A 272 6.73 7.09 -1.32
CA PHE A 272 5.98 7.33 -2.56
C PHE A 272 5.06 8.54 -2.44
N THR A 273 4.41 8.73 -1.30
CA THR A 273 3.55 9.87 -1.03
C THR A 273 4.36 11.17 -1.05
N LEU A 274 5.54 11.19 -0.41
CA LEU A 274 6.45 12.34 -0.41
C LEU A 274 6.95 12.68 -1.82
N PHE A 275 7.37 11.67 -2.59
CA PHE A 275 7.81 11.85 -3.97
C PHE A 275 6.72 12.48 -4.83
N THR A 276 5.50 11.98 -4.70
CA THR A 276 4.37 12.48 -5.48
C THR A 276 3.91 13.87 -5.00
N ALA A 277 3.94 14.13 -3.69
CA ALA A 277 3.68 15.47 -3.16
C ALA A 277 4.70 16.49 -3.73
N SER A 278 5.94 16.07 -3.95
CA SER A 278 6.97 16.91 -4.58
C SER A 278 6.63 17.24 -6.04
N ILE A 279 6.17 16.26 -6.82
CA ILE A 279 5.71 16.49 -8.21
C ILE A 279 4.50 17.43 -8.24
N ALA A 280 3.55 17.22 -7.32
CA ALA A 280 2.38 18.08 -7.21
C ALA A 280 2.75 19.50 -6.80
N ALA A 281 3.73 19.67 -5.90
CA ALA A 281 4.25 20.99 -5.51
C ALA A 281 4.87 21.72 -6.71
N ILE A 282 5.65 21.01 -7.54
CA ILE A 282 6.22 21.58 -8.78
C ILE A 282 5.07 22.02 -9.71
N SER A 283 4.07 21.17 -9.92
CA SER A 283 2.90 21.50 -10.76
C SER A 283 2.14 22.73 -10.25
N LEU A 284 1.98 22.85 -8.94
CA LEU A 284 1.34 23.99 -8.31
C LEU A 284 2.18 25.27 -8.46
N VAL A 285 3.50 25.18 -8.35
CA VAL A 285 4.40 26.33 -8.60
C VAL A 285 4.29 26.79 -10.06
N VAL A 286 4.28 25.87 -11.00
CA VAL A 286 4.08 26.16 -12.44
C VAL A 286 2.73 26.84 -12.66
N GLY A 287 1.66 26.34 -12.02
CA GLY A 287 0.34 26.99 -12.02
C GLY A 287 0.37 28.41 -11.42
N GLY A 288 1.13 28.61 -10.34
CA GLY A 288 1.35 29.93 -9.72
C GLY A 288 2.08 30.90 -10.65
N ILE A 289 3.12 30.46 -11.34
CA ILE A 289 3.82 31.25 -12.37
C ILE A 289 2.85 31.63 -13.51
N GLY A 290 1.97 30.70 -13.87
CA GLY A 290 0.88 30.98 -14.83
C GLY A 290 -0.04 32.11 -14.37
N ILE A 291 -0.50 32.07 -13.10
CA ILE A 291 -1.30 33.15 -12.50
C ILE A 291 -0.52 34.47 -12.52
N LEU A 292 0.75 34.45 -12.09
CA LEU A 292 1.60 35.64 -12.08
C LEU A 292 1.68 36.28 -13.48
N ASN A 293 1.93 35.49 -14.51
CA ASN A 293 2.03 35.96 -15.89
C ASN A 293 0.71 36.57 -16.41
N ILE A 294 -0.42 35.91 -16.11
CA ILE A 294 -1.74 36.47 -16.49
C ILE A 294 -2.00 37.79 -15.77
N MET A 295 -1.72 37.84 -14.49
CA MET A 295 -1.97 39.04 -13.70
C MET A 295 -1.09 40.21 -14.14
N LEU A 296 0.18 39.96 -14.53
CA LEU A 296 1.05 40.98 -15.11
C LEU A 296 0.46 41.56 -16.41
N VAL A 297 0.00 40.69 -17.32
CA VAL A 297 -0.65 41.13 -18.56
C VAL A 297 -1.97 41.84 -18.28
N SER A 298 -2.77 41.35 -17.33
CA SER A 298 -4.03 42.00 -16.95
C SER A 298 -3.79 43.41 -16.37
N VAL A 299 -2.75 43.59 -15.56
CA VAL A 299 -2.36 44.90 -15.01
C VAL A 299 -1.94 45.86 -16.13
N THR A 300 -1.12 45.42 -17.09
CA THR A 300 -0.69 46.26 -18.23
C THR A 300 -1.86 46.64 -19.12
N GLN A 301 -2.76 45.72 -19.45
CA GLN A 301 -3.97 46.00 -20.23
C GLN A 301 -4.95 46.97 -19.54
N ARG A 302 -4.98 46.99 -18.20
CA ARG A 302 -5.88 47.85 -17.41
C ARG A 302 -5.17 49.03 -16.77
N THR A 303 -3.94 49.36 -17.20
CA THR A 303 -3.14 50.48 -16.60
C THR A 303 -3.92 51.79 -16.60
N ARG A 304 -4.56 52.16 -17.71
CA ARG A 304 -5.36 53.38 -17.83
C ARG A 304 -6.57 53.38 -16.90
N GLU A 305 -7.28 52.24 -16.77
CA GLU A 305 -8.41 52.10 -15.83
C GLU A 305 -7.98 52.27 -14.37
N VAL A 306 -6.85 51.67 -13.99
CA VAL A 306 -6.27 51.83 -12.66
C VAL A 306 -5.86 53.27 -12.40
N GLY A 307 -5.27 53.93 -13.42
CA GLY A 307 -4.92 55.37 -13.37
C GLY A 307 -6.13 56.27 -13.10
N ILE A 308 -7.23 56.05 -13.84
CA ILE A 308 -8.49 56.80 -13.66
C ILE A 308 -9.03 56.58 -12.25
N ARG A 309 -9.12 55.33 -11.78
CA ARG A 309 -9.60 55.04 -10.40
C ARG A 309 -8.77 55.74 -9.33
N ARG A 310 -7.45 55.77 -9.49
CA ARG A 310 -6.54 56.42 -8.60
C ARG A 310 -6.66 57.96 -8.64
N ALA A 311 -6.91 58.53 -9.80
CA ALA A 311 -7.15 59.98 -9.98
C ALA A 311 -8.45 60.42 -9.29
N ILE A 312 -9.49 59.56 -9.26
CA ILE A 312 -10.78 59.80 -8.61
C ILE A 312 -10.73 59.51 -7.08
N GLY A 313 -9.55 59.09 -6.52
CA GLY A 313 -9.37 58.96 -5.09
C GLY A 313 -9.31 57.52 -4.55
N ALA A 314 -9.21 56.48 -5.41
CA ALA A 314 -9.00 55.13 -4.95
C ALA A 314 -7.65 54.97 -4.24
N THR A 315 -7.63 54.37 -3.04
CA THR A 315 -6.41 54.12 -2.28
C THR A 315 -5.57 52.98 -2.90
N ARG A 316 -4.25 53.01 -2.65
CA ARG A 316 -3.35 51.92 -3.05
C ARG A 316 -3.84 50.54 -2.55
N ARG A 317 -4.36 50.50 -1.32
CA ARG A 317 -4.90 49.29 -0.70
C ARG A 317 -6.10 48.73 -1.46
N ASN A 318 -6.98 49.62 -1.96
CA ASN A 318 -8.17 49.18 -2.72
C ASN A 318 -7.77 48.50 -4.02
N ILE A 319 -6.80 49.04 -4.75
CA ILE A 319 -6.26 48.43 -5.98
C ILE A 319 -5.56 47.09 -5.69
N LEU A 320 -4.70 47.07 -4.65
CA LEU A 320 -4.00 45.86 -4.24
C LEU A 320 -4.97 44.74 -3.87
N VAL A 321 -5.97 45.01 -3.02
CA VAL A 321 -6.97 44.02 -2.60
C VAL A 321 -7.79 43.53 -3.79
N GLN A 322 -8.15 44.41 -4.71
CA GLN A 322 -8.89 44.02 -5.92
C GLN A 322 -8.14 42.94 -6.73
N PHE A 323 -6.85 43.17 -7.05
CA PHE A 323 -6.04 42.23 -7.83
C PHE A 323 -5.70 40.97 -7.05
N LEU A 324 -5.51 41.04 -5.72
CA LEU A 324 -5.33 39.88 -4.87
C LEU A 324 -6.58 38.98 -4.86
N ILE A 325 -7.77 39.56 -4.76
CA ILE A 325 -9.01 38.79 -4.84
C ILE A 325 -9.14 38.12 -6.22
N GLU A 326 -8.80 38.85 -7.30
CA GLU A 326 -8.86 38.29 -8.65
C GLU A 326 -7.95 37.05 -8.82
N SER A 327 -6.71 37.13 -8.35
CA SER A 327 -5.79 35.96 -8.40
C SER A 327 -6.21 34.82 -7.47
N THR A 328 -6.72 35.15 -6.27
CA THR A 328 -7.19 34.13 -5.31
C THR A 328 -8.44 33.41 -5.82
N VAL A 329 -9.36 34.13 -6.50
CA VAL A 329 -10.55 33.52 -7.13
C VAL A 329 -10.14 32.58 -8.26
N LEU A 330 -9.15 32.94 -9.08
CA LEU A 330 -8.60 32.06 -10.13
C LEU A 330 -8.04 30.77 -9.53
N ALA A 331 -7.25 30.90 -8.46
CA ALA A 331 -6.69 29.76 -7.74
C ALA A 331 -7.77 28.90 -7.07
N ALA A 332 -8.78 29.52 -6.47
CA ALA A 332 -9.92 28.83 -5.86
C ALA A 332 -10.71 28.02 -6.89
N LEU A 333 -10.99 28.62 -8.04
CA LEU A 333 -11.68 27.92 -9.15
C LEU A 333 -10.84 26.72 -9.66
N GLY A 334 -9.53 26.92 -9.87
CA GLY A 334 -8.61 25.85 -10.22
C GLY A 334 -8.58 24.73 -9.15
N GLY A 335 -8.55 25.12 -7.88
CA GLY A 335 -8.60 24.19 -6.74
C GLY A 335 -9.90 23.39 -6.68
N ILE A 336 -11.06 24.05 -6.82
CA ILE A 336 -12.37 23.38 -6.81
C ILE A 336 -12.49 22.40 -7.98
N ILE A 337 -12.13 22.85 -9.19
CA ILE A 337 -12.13 21.96 -10.36
C ILE A 337 -11.16 20.78 -10.15
N GLY A 338 -9.97 21.05 -9.60
CA GLY A 338 -8.98 20.02 -9.27
C GLY A 338 -9.52 19.00 -8.26
N ILE A 339 -10.26 19.44 -7.25
CA ILE A 339 -10.93 18.56 -6.29
C ILE A 339 -11.97 17.68 -7.00
N LEU A 340 -12.82 18.26 -7.83
CA LEU A 340 -13.85 17.51 -8.56
C LEU A 340 -13.23 16.48 -9.51
N VAL A 341 -12.18 16.87 -10.23
CA VAL A 341 -11.43 15.96 -11.13
C VAL A 341 -10.74 14.86 -10.32
N GLY A 342 -10.08 15.19 -9.21
CA GLY A 342 -9.39 14.23 -8.36
C GLY A 342 -10.33 13.20 -7.74
N ILE A 343 -11.48 13.64 -7.22
CA ILE A 343 -12.52 12.75 -6.69
C ILE A 343 -13.13 11.93 -7.84
N GLY A 344 -13.48 12.55 -8.94
CA GLY A 344 -14.05 11.86 -10.11
C GLY A 344 -13.12 10.76 -10.64
N LEU A 345 -11.82 11.03 -10.74
CA LEU A 345 -10.82 10.07 -11.17
C LEU A 345 -10.64 8.93 -10.14
N SER A 346 -10.68 9.26 -8.85
CA SER A 346 -10.65 8.27 -7.77
C SER A 346 -11.85 7.31 -7.83
N VAL A 347 -13.05 7.83 -8.01
CA VAL A 347 -14.28 7.03 -8.17
C VAL A 347 -14.24 6.20 -9.46
N PHE A 348 -13.74 6.77 -10.54
CA PHE A 348 -13.58 6.06 -11.82
C PHE A 348 -12.62 4.87 -11.67
N ILE A 349 -11.48 5.07 -11.01
CA ILE A 349 -10.53 3.98 -10.72
C ILE A 349 -11.18 2.91 -9.85
N ALA A 350 -11.93 3.30 -8.80
CA ALA A 350 -12.66 2.35 -7.96
C ALA A 350 -13.66 1.49 -8.76
N ALA A 351 -14.35 2.09 -9.73
CA ALA A 351 -15.31 1.39 -10.57
C ALA A 351 -14.66 0.44 -11.59
N VAL A 352 -13.48 0.81 -12.11
CA VAL A 352 -12.76 0.04 -13.15
C VAL A 352 -11.83 -1.01 -12.52
N ALA A 353 -11.33 -0.77 -11.32
CA ALA A 353 -10.40 -1.66 -10.62
C ALA A 353 -10.87 -3.13 -10.58
N PRO A 354 -12.12 -3.48 -10.23
CA PRO A 354 -12.58 -4.86 -10.20
C PRO A 354 -12.53 -5.57 -11.57
N ALA A 355 -12.68 -4.82 -12.66
CA ALA A 355 -12.64 -5.36 -14.01
C ALA A 355 -11.21 -5.61 -14.52
N VAL A 356 -10.26 -4.79 -14.08
CA VAL A 356 -8.85 -4.82 -14.51
C VAL A 356 -7.96 -5.59 -13.53
N ALA A 357 -8.32 -5.62 -12.26
CA ALA A 357 -7.58 -6.27 -11.19
C ALA A 357 -7.24 -7.76 -11.45
N PRO A 358 -8.14 -8.61 -11.99
CA PRO A 358 -7.82 -10.00 -12.29
C PRO A 358 -6.74 -10.15 -13.38
N ALA A 359 -6.70 -9.23 -14.35
CA ALA A 359 -5.70 -9.24 -15.41
C ALA A 359 -4.34 -8.73 -14.90
N LEU A 360 -4.36 -7.67 -14.08
CA LEU A 360 -3.16 -7.06 -13.51
C LEU A 360 -2.59 -7.94 -12.38
N GLY A 361 -3.44 -8.54 -11.57
CA GLY A 361 -3.06 -9.43 -10.47
C GLY A 361 -2.28 -10.65 -10.94
N ARG A 362 -2.65 -11.21 -12.09
CA ARG A 362 -1.89 -12.30 -12.73
C ARG A 362 -0.48 -11.88 -13.17
N THR A 363 -0.29 -10.60 -13.46
CA THR A 363 1.01 -10.08 -13.95
C THR A 363 1.93 -9.64 -12.80
N ILE A 364 1.38 -9.14 -11.69
CA ILE A 364 2.14 -8.60 -10.56
C ILE A 364 2.05 -9.44 -9.28
N GLY A 365 1.27 -10.54 -9.28
CA GLY A 365 1.13 -11.43 -8.11
C GLY A 365 0.39 -10.82 -6.92
N LEU A 366 -0.38 -9.75 -7.12
CA LEU A 366 -1.16 -9.05 -6.09
C LEU A 366 -2.66 -9.18 -6.38
N SER A 367 -3.41 -9.76 -5.45
CA SER A 367 -4.87 -9.83 -5.53
C SER A 367 -5.47 -8.45 -5.23
N LEU A 368 -5.65 -7.62 -6.25
CA LEU A 368 -6.23 -6.28 -6.14
C LEU A 368 -7.77 -6.29 -6.18
N THR A 369 -8.42 -7.39 -5.85
CA THR A 369 -9.87 -7.58 -6.00
C THR A 369 -10.71 -6.65 -5.12
N THR A 370 -10.15 -6.09 -4.05
CA THR A 370 -10.84 -5.20 -3.09
C THR A 370 -10.25 -3.79 -3.04
N PHE A 371 -9.48 -3.40 -4.07
CA PHE A 371 -8.86 -2.07 -4.07
C PHE A 371 -9.91 -0.96 -4.26
N ALA A 372 -10.27 -0.26 -3.18
CA ALA A 372 -11.12 0.93 -3.21
C ALA A 372 -10.33 2.16 -2.78
N PRO A 373 -10.06 3.13 -3.68
CA PRO A 373 -9.44 4.39 -3.30
C PRO A 373 -10.27 5.09 -2.23
N ALA A 374 -9.65 5.43 -1.10
CA ALA A 374 -10.30 6.10 0.01
C ALA A 374 -9.95 7.59 0.02
N THR A 375 -10.91 8.45 -0.37
CA THR A 375 -10.71 9.90 -0.37
C THR A 375 -10.63 10.43 1.06
N SER A 376 -9.62 11.26 1.35
CA SER A 376 -9.43 11.89 2.66
C SER A 376 -9.91 13.35 2.64
N VAL A 377 -10.88 13.66 3.51
CA VAL A 377 -11.34 15.07 3.70
C VAL A 377 -10.17 15.98 4.07
N ARG A 378 -9.22 15.47 4.88
CA ARG A 378 -8.01 16.21 5.25
C ARG A 378 -7.16 16.57 4.03
N ALA A 379 -6.97 15.65 3.09
CA ALA A 379 -6.23 15.90 1.86
C ALA A 379 -6.92 16.95 0.98
N ILE A 380 -8.25 16.89 0.87
CA ILE A 380 -9.05 17.86 0.12
C ILE A 380 -8.86 19.28 0.71
N VAL A 381 -9.02 19.42 2.02
CA VAL A 381 -8.89 20.72 2.69
C VAL A 381 -7.46 21.27 2.54
N ILE A 382 -6.44 20.45 2.77
CA ILE A 382 -5.04 20.87 2.65
C ILE A 382 -4.73 21.31 1.21
N SER A 383 -5.11 20.53 0.21
CA SER A 383 -4.86 20.86 -1.20
C SER A 383 -5.56 22.14 -1.62
N PHE A 384 -6.80 22.37 -1.16
CA PHE A 384 -7.53 23.60 -1.42
C PHE A 384 -6.86 24.80 -0.76
N MET A 385 -6.44 24.69 0.51
CA MET A 385 -5.74 25.75 1.22
C MET A 385 -4.41 26.11 0.53
N ILE A 386 -3.65 25.11 0.09
CA ILE A 386 -2.41 25.34 -0.66
C ILE A 386 -2.71 26.08 -1.98
N SER A 387 -3.77 25.73 -2.70
CA SER A 387 -4.14 26.45 -3.92
C SER A 387 -4.46 27.91 -3.68
N LEU A 388 -5.17 28.24 -2.59
CA LEU A 388 -5.45 29.60 -2.19
C LEU A 388 -4.18 30.40 -1.85
N ILE A 389 -3.26 29.79 -1.09
CA ILE A 389 -1.96 30.39 -0.74
C ILE A 389 -1.17 30.73 -1.99
N ILE A 390 -1.13 29.80 -2.96
CA ILE A 390 -0.44 30.00 -4.24
C ILE A 390 -1.07 31.17 -5.02
N GLY A 391 -2.39 31.24 -5.06
CA GLY A 391 -3.10 32.37 -5.69
C GLY A 391 -2.77 33.72 -5.05
N LEU A 392 -2.67 33.73 -3.73
CA LEU A 392 -2.34 34.94 -2.96
C LEU A 392 -0.88 35.38 -3.19
N VAL A 393 0.06 34.43 -3.14
CA VAL A 393 1.50 34.69 -3.32
C VAL A 393 1.79 35.10 -4.77
N ALA A 394 1.28 34.35 -5.75
CA ALA A 394 1.49 34.61 -7.17
C ALA A 394 0.84 35.94 -7.63
N GLY A 395 -0.33 36.28 -7.05
CA GLY A 395 -1.01 37.54 -7.31
C GLY A 395 -0.38 38.74 -6.57
N GLY A 396 0.38 38.51 -5.51
CA GLY A 396 0.93 39.56 -4.66
C GLY A 396 1.86 40.53 -5.38
N TYR A 397 2.78 40.02 -6.20
CA TYR A 397 3.71 40.86 -6.95
C TYR A 397 2.98 41.76 -7.98
N PRO A 398 2.15 41.23 -8.91
CA PRO A 398 1.43 42.07 -9.88
C PRO A 398 0.44 43.02 -9.22
N ALA A 399 -0.24 42.62 -8.15
CA ALA A 399 -1.15 43.49 -7.39
C ALA A 399 -0.41 44.67 -6.76
N ASN A 400 0.76 44.47 -6.20
CA ASN A 400 1.59 45.53 -5.65
C ASN A 400 2.10 46.47 -6.73
N ARG A 401 2.48 45.93 -7.90
CA ARG A 401 2.90 46.74 -9.06
C ARG A 401 1.75 47.61 -9.55
N ALA A 402 0.54 47.09 -9.68
CA ALA A 402 -0.66 47.84 -10.04
C ALA A 402 -0.98 48.95 -9.05
N ALA A 403 -0.87 48.67 -7.74
CA ALA A 403 -1.15 49.63 -6.67
C ALA A 403 -0.14 50.80 -6.61
N ARG A 404 1.06 50.62 -7.14
CA ARG A 404 2.12 51.66 -7.16
C ARG A 404 2.12 52.51 -8.42
N LEU A 405 1.26 52.27 -9.42
CA LEU A 405 1.15 53.08 -10.63
C LEU A 405 0.82 54.55 -10.30
N HIS A 406 1.58 55.50 -10.86
CA HIS A 406 1.27 56.90 -10.73
C HIS A 406 0.12 57.28 -11.70
N PRO A 407 -0.91 58.04 -11.27
CA PRO A 407 -2.05 58.41 -12.11
C PRO A 407 -1.63 59.10 -13.41
N VAL A 408 -0.64 59.99 -13.35
CA VAL A 408 -0.13 60.75 -14.49
C VAL A 408 0.50 59.82 -15.53
N ASP A 409 1.34 58.87 -15.09
CA ASP A 409 2.02 57.94 -15.97
C ASP A 409 1.04 56.92 -16.57
N ALA A 410 0.03 56.52 -15.79
CA ALA A 410 -1.00 55.57 -16.24
C ALA A 410 -1.95 56.17 -17.30
N LEU A 411 -2.19 57.45 -17.28
CA LEU A 411 -3.03 58.14 -18.26
C LEU A 411 -2.27 58.47 -19.59
N ARG A 412 -0.92 58.46 -19.50
CA ARG A 412 -0.03 58.73 -20.66
C ARG A 412 0.37 57.46 -21.42
N TYR A 413 -0.05 56.31 -20.94
CA TYR A 413 0.19 55.02 -21.56
C TYR A 413 -0.78 54.83 -22.74
N GLU A 414 -0.27 54.80 -23.95
CA GLU A 414 -0.99 54.47 -25.20
C GLU A 414 -1.14 52.95 -25.30
#